data_8a4d4d5c24cf29efa90646ec418c8cad
#
_entry.id   8a4d4d5c24cf29efa90646ec418c8cad
#
_cell.length_a   1.000
_cell.length_b   1.000
_cell.length_c   1.000
_cell.angle_alpha   90.00
_cell.angle_beta   90.00
_cell.angle_gamma   90.00
#
_symmetry.space_group_name_H-M   'P 1'
#
loop_
_entity.id
_entity.type
_entity.pdbx_description
1 polymer ?
#
loop_
_entity_poly.entity_id
_entity_poly.type
_entity_poly.pdbx_seq_one_letter_code
_entity_poly.pdbx_strand_id
1 'polypeptide(L)'
;MKTIVVRGKSKFTDYLLVYEPLFFSMKHPELKVKILYFTLEMSPSAKRDEFYCHLLYRLDGIRISPTDLRSTDQDKPVDEHILELLESKRYKPYIDKFNDMVEFIDEDKNPTGINKRCRDYALSHGHLNFKEVEVVDSLDGKVSKMKVVDSDNPYTPDDPEEYRIVVVDNASNLALESGMKKIENIDKLAKYGITLRNQLKYIFVLIQHQAQAQEGVENQKLNKIKPSSDGLADCKTTTRDANFVLGLYSPYKYGLREYEGYDITKFGNHIRFMEVIEDRDYGANNNICPLFFDGAVSAFAELPRPDDREGLEKVYNYIQTLKQPKKGNSFFIKTIKLLFKKKENG
;
A
#
# COMPACT_ATOMS: atom_id res chain seq x y z
N MET A 1 10.29 9.20 -10.49
CA MET A 1 9.07 8.71 -9.82
C MET A 1 8.64 7.38 -10.41
N LYS A 2 7.81 6.59 -9.73
CA LYS A 2 7.54 5.20 -10.12
C LYS A 2 6.05 4.90 -10.14
N THR A 3 5.64 3.96 -10.98
CA THR A 3 4.32 3.34 -10.93
C THR A 3 4.46 1.95 -10.33
N ILE A 4 3.69 1.67 -9.28
CA ILE A 4 3.73 0.43 -8.52
C ILE A 4 2.35 -0.22 -8.62
N VAL A 5 2.30 -1.49 -9.03
CA VAL A 5 1.09 -2.31 -8.94
C VAL A 5 1.25 -3.29 -7.80
N VAL A 6 0.34 -3.26 -6.83
CA VAL A 6 0.35 -4.17 -5.69
C VAL A 6 -0.75 -5.21 -5.86
N ARG A 7 -0.35 -6.48 -5.87
CA ARG A 7 -1.25 -7.62 -5.81
C ARG A 7 -1.36 -8.09 -4.38
N GLY A 8 -2.43 -7.78 -3.73
CA GLY A 8 -2.60 -8.17 -2.35
C GLY A 8 -3.65 -7.35 -1.65
N LYS A 9 -3.75 -7.52 -0.35
CA LYS A 9 -4.71 -6.79 0.44
C LYS A 9 -4.18 -5.40 0.75
N SER A 10 -5.07 -4.41 0.79
CA SER A 10 -4.87 -3.01 1.18
C SER A 10 -3.97 -2.84 2.40
N LYS A 11 -4.10 -3.71 3.41
CA LYS A 11 -3.28 -3.69 4.64
C LYS A 11 -1.76 -3.73 4.40
N PHE A 12 -1.29 -4.43 3.36
CA PHE A 12 0.14 -4.43 3.02
C PHE A 12 0.57 -3.10 2.42
N THR A 13 -0.26 -2.54 1.54
CA THR A 13 -0.02 -1.23 0.95
C THR A 13 -0.05 -0.13 2.02
N ASP A 14 -1.03 -0.18 2.92
CA ASP A 14 -1.13 0.76 4.05
C ASP A 14 0.11 0.68 4.95
N TYR A 15 0.54 -0.54 5.30
CA TYR A 15 1.76 -0.74 6.08
C TYR A 15 2.99 -0.14 5.37
N LEU A 16 3.21 -0.53 4.10
CA LEU A 16 4.43 -0.18 3.36
C LEU A 16 4.48 1.29 2.94
N LEU A 17 3.35 1.87 2.51
CA LEU A 17 3.29 3.17 1.84
C LEU A 17 2.63 4.27 2.67
N VAL A 18 2.01 3.94 3.80
CA VAL A 18 1.39 4.91 4.69
C VAL A 18 2.06 4.88 6.08
N TYR A 19 2.05 3.72 6.75
CA TYR A 19 2.50 3.66 8.14
C TYR A 19 4.02 3.75 8.28
N GLU A 20 4.80 2.99 7.52
CA GLU A 20 6.26 3.09 7.59
C GLU A 20 6.78 4.46 7.14
N PRO A 21 6.29 5.10 6.06
CA PRO A 21 6.64 6.49 5.73
C PRO A 21 6.27 7.48 6.82
N LEU A 22 5.13 7.31 7.51
CA LEU A 22 4.76 8.16 8.64
C LEU A 22 5.79 8.07 9.75
N PHE A 23 6.10 6.85 10.23
CA PHE A 23 7.08 6.66 11.31
C PHE A 23 8.49 7.10 10.91
N PHE A 24 8.84 6.94 9.63
CA PHE A 24 10.11 7.42 9.09
C PHE A 24 10.17 8.95 9.07
N SER A 25 9.14 9.63 8.58
CA SER A 25 9.07 11.09 8.53
C SER A 25 8.98 11.75 9.93
N MET A 26 8.51 11.03 10.95
CA MET A 26 8.59 11.50 12.34
C MET A 26 10.03 11.58 12.86
N LYS A 27 10.95 10.75 12.31
CA LYS A 27 12.38 10.78 12.63
C LYS A 27 13.18 11.72 11.71
N HIS A 28 12.62 11.99 10.54
CA HIS A 28 13.21 12.77 9.45
C HIS A 28 12.25 13.89 9.03
N PRO A 29 12.14 14.97 9.86
CA PRO A 29 11.15 16.04 9.64
C PRO A 29 11.39 16.84 8.36
N GLU A 30 12.61 16.77 7.78
CA GLU A 30 12.94 17.34 6.48
C GLU A 30 12.18 16.67 5.32
N LEU A 31 11.78 15.40 5.50
CA LEU A 31 11.04 14.67 4.48
C LEU A 31 9.54 14.93 4.63
N LYS A 32 8.97 15.49 3.59
CA LYS A 32 7.53 15.73 3.50
C LYS A 32 6.90 14.69 2.58
N VAL A 33 5.85 14.07 3.07
CA VAL A 33 5.10 13.06 2.32
C VAL A 33 3.64 13.48 2.27
N LYS A 34 3.07 13.54 1.08
CA LYS A 34 1.63 13.73 0.86
C LYS A 34 1.07 12.55 0.10
N ILE A 35 -0.01 11.97 0.62
CA ILE A 35 -0.68 10.80 0.06
C ILE A 35 -2.11 11.15 -0.29
N LEU A 36 -2.44 11.11 -1.58
CA LEU A 36 -3.81 11.14 -2.06
C LEU A 36 -4.30 9.69 -2.15
N TYR A 37 -5.13 9.28 -1.19
CA TYR A 37 -5.60 7.91 -1.06
C TYR A 37 -7.06 7.79 -1.52
N PHE A 38 -7.26 7.29 -2.73
CA PHE A 38 -8.59 7.01 -3.28
C PHE A 38 -9.09 5.68 -2.74
N THR A 39 -9.96 5.76 -1.73
CA THR A 39 -10.54 4.59 -1.08
C THR A 39 -11.87 4.22 -1.73
N LEU A 40 -11.83 3.22 -2.63
CA LEU A 40 -12.98 2.82 -3.44
C LEU A 40 -13.75 1.64 -2.82
N GLU A 41 -13.20 1.02 -1.77
CA GLU A 41 -13.78 -0.15 -1.12
C GLU A 41 -14.18 0.14 0.33
N MET A 42 -13.29 0.77 1.10
CA MET A 42 -13.52 1.07 2.51
C MET A 42 -13.82 2.56 2.71
N SER A 43 -14.57 2.90 3.76
CA SER A 43 -14.77 4.29 4.12
C SER A 43 -13.49 4.93 4.70
N PRO A 44 -13.32 6.26 4.57
CA PRO A 44 -12.22 6.99 5.21
C PRO A 44 -12.13 6.75 6.73
N SER A 45 -13.27 6.65 7.42
CA SER A 45 -13.30 6.34 8.86
C SER A 45 -12.75 4.96 9.17
N ALA A 46 -13.12 3.94 8.37
CA ALA A 46 -12.60 2.59 8.56
C ALA A 46 -11.08 2.51 8.37
N LYS A 47 -10.52 3.29 7.43
CA LYS A 47 -9.07 3.40 7.24
C LYS A 47 -8.37 4.09 8.41
N ARG A 48 -8.99 5.12 9.00
CA ARG A 48 -8.45 5.76 10.24
C ARG A 48 -8.47 4.79 11.41
N ASP A 49 -9.50 3.98 11.58
CA ASP A 49 -9.56 2.98 12.65
C ASP A 49 -8.47 1.90 12.47
N GLU A 50 -8.19 1.46 11.24
CA GLU A 50 -7.05 0.57 10.95
C GLU A 50 -5.72 1.21 11.36
N PHE A 51 -5.54 2.50 11.09
CA PHE A 51 -4.36 3.25 11.52
C PHE A 51 -4.27 3.35 13.06
N TYR A 52 -5.35 3.67 13.76
CA TYR A 52 -5.34 3.74 15.23
C TYR A 52 -4.99 2.40 15.85
N CYS A 53 -5.52 1.29 15.35
CA CYS A 53 -5.14 -0.05 15.78
C CYS A 53 -3.66 -0.33 15.56
N HIS A 54 -3.11 0.08 14.40
CA HIS A 54 -1.69 -0.04 14.10
C HIS A 54 -0.84 0.82 15.04
N LEU A 55 -1.25 2.05 15.30
CA LEU A 55 -0.54 3.00 16.17
C LEU A 55 -0.48 2.49 17.62
N LEU A 56 -1.60 2.01 18.17
CA LEU A 56 -1.68 1.38 19.50
C LEU A 56 -0.72 0.19 19.60
N TYR A 57 -0.69 -0.65 18.58
CA TYR A 57 0.22 -1.78 18.52
C TYR A 57 1.68 -1.34 18.42
N ARG A 58 2.00 -0.36 17.60
CA ARG A 58 3.37 0.10 17.36
C ARG A 58 3.98 0.80 18.56
N LEU A 59 3.22 1.62 19.27
CA LEU A 59 3.69 2.41 20.41
C LEU A 59 3.68 1.62 21.72
N ASP A 60 2.61 0.87 21.99
CA ASP A 60 2.36 0.22 23.28
C ASP A 60 2.13 -1.29 23.21
N GLY A 61 2.19 -1.91 22.03
CA GLY A 61 1.94 -3.34 21.85
C GLY A 61 0.47 -3.74 22.10
N ILE A 62 -0.43 -2.76 22.15
CA ILE A 62 -1.86 -3.01 22.37
C ILE A 62 -2.46 -3.54 21.07
N ARG A 63 -2.92 -4.79 21.12
CA ARG A 63 -3.55 -5.46 19.98
C ARG A 63 -5.07 -5.37 20.09
N ILE A 64 -5.66 -4.50 19.30
CA ILE A 64 -7.12 -4.34 19.15
C ILE A 64 -7.47 -4.34 17.67
N SER A 65 -8.59 -4.97 17.29
CA SER A 65 -9.04 -4.91 15.90
C SER A 65 -9.88 -3.66 15.64
N PRO A 66 -9.99 -3.20 14.37
CA PRO A 66 -10.87 -2.08 14.03
C PRO A 66 -12.35 -2.32 14.40
N THR A 67 -12.79 -3.57 14.38
CA THR A 67 -14.15 -3.95 14.80
C THR A 67 -14.33 -3.76 16.32
N ASP A 68 -13.34 -4.21 17.10
CA ASP A 68 -13.37 -4.04 18.56
C ASP A 68 -13.24 -2.56 18.96
N LEU A 69 -12.39 -1.78 18.23
CA LEU A 69 -12.21 -0.34 18.49
C LEU A 69 -13.49 0.46 18.21
N ARG A 70 -14.31 0.02 17.25
CA ARG A 70 -15.61 0.63 16.94
C ARG A 70 -16.78 0.03 17.69
N SER A 71 -16.52 -0.89 18.62
CA SER A 71 -17.59 -1.61 19.28
C SER A 71 -18.54 -0.67 20.01
N THR A 72 -19.82 -0.75 19.64
CA THR A 72 -20.94 -0.14 20.35
C THR A 72 -21.66 -1.15 21.23
N ASP A 73 -21.11 -2.36 21.34
CA ASP A 73 -21.66 -3.45 22.15
C ASP A 73 -21.49 -3.12 23.63
N GLN A 74 -22.60 -2.96 24.35
CA GLN A 74 -22.59 -2.66 25.77
C GLN A 74 -22.00 -3.79 26.63
N ASP A 75 -22.04 -5.03 26.13
CA ASP A 75 -21.44 -6.18 26.81
C ASP A 75 -19.90 -6.27 26.57
N LYS A 76 -19.41 -5.55 25.57
CA LYS A 76 -17.98 -5.47 25.21
C LYS A 76 -17.58 -4.05 24.81
N PRO A 77 -17.69 -3.08 25.74
CA PRO A 77 -17.29 -1.72 25.44
C PRO A 77 -15.80 -1.64 25.17
N VAL A 78 -15.40 -0.62 24.41
CA VAL A 78 -13.97 -0.28 24.29
C VAL A 78 -13.45 0.13 25.66
N ASP A 79 -12.26 -0.36 26.01
CA ASP A 79 -11.57 0.04 27.23
C ASP A 79 -11.31 1.56 27.20
N GLU A 80 -11.82 2.28 28.21
CA GLU A 80 -11.69 3.74 28.33
C GLU A 80 -10.23 4.18 28.26
N HIS A 81 -9.33 3.37 28.84
CA HIS A 81 -7.89 3.62 28.76
C HIS A 81 -7.35 3.67 27.32
N ILE A 82 -7.91 2.90 26.40
CA ILE A 82 -7.52 2.95 24.97
C ILE A 82 -7.91 4.30 24.35
N LEU A 83 -9.10 4.80 24.68
CA LEU A 83 -9.57 6.10 24.20
C LEU A 83 -8.70 7.24 24.76
N GLU A 84 -8.42 7.21 26.07
CA GLU A 84 -7.52 8.16 26.72
C GLU A 84 -6.11 8.16 26.11
N LEU A 85 -5.57 6.97 25.76
CA LEU A 85 -4.28 6.88 25.07
C LEU A 85 -4.31 7.58 23.73
N LEU A 86 -5.33 7.35 22.91
CA LEU A 86 -5.44 7.97 21.59
C LEU A 86 -5.56 9.50 21.68
N GLU A 87 -6.17 10.04 22.73
CA GLU A 87 -6.28 11.47 23.00
C GLU A 87 -5.03 12.08 23.67
N SER A 88 -4.12 11.24 24.12
CA SER A 88 -2.96 11.67 24.90
C SER A 88 -1.95 12.48 24.09
N LYS A 89 -1.19 13.35 24.78
CA LYS A 89 -0.07 14.11 24.19
C LYS A 89 1.00 13.24 23.54
N ARG A 90 1.07 11.95 23.89
CA ARG A 90 2.02 11.00 23.30
C ARG A 90 1.58 10.53 21.92
N TYR A 91 0.28 10.33 21.71
CA TYR A 91 -0.29 9.85 20.45
C TYR A 91 -0.59 10.97 19.47
N LYS A 92 -0.99 12.13 20.00
CA LYS A 92 -1.40 13.28 19.19
C LYS A 92 -0.44 13.64 18.06
N PRO A 93 0.89 13.72 18.22
CA PRO A 93 1.80 14.07 17.11
C PRO A 93 1.74 13.10 15.93
N TYR A 94 1.53 11.80 16.18
CA TYR A 94 1.39 10.78 15.13
C TYR A 94 0.06 10.91 14.40
N ILE A 95 -1.01 11.19 15.14
CA ILE A 95 -2.37 11.38 14.60
C ILE A 95 -2.41 12.65 13.75
N ASP A 96 -1.86 13.75 14.26
CA ASP A 96 -1.78 15.02 13.54
C ASP A 96 -0.95 14.86 12.25
N LYS A 97 0.21 14.22 12.33
CA LYS A 97 1.05 13.92 11.17
C LYS A 97 0.35 13.03 10.14
N PHE A 98 -0.38 12.01 10.59
CA PHE A 98 -1.17 11.15 9.70
C PHE A 98 -2.26 11.93 8.97
N ASN A 99 -2.99 12.78 9.66
CA ASN A 99 -4.06 13.59 9.08
C ASN A 99 -3.52 14.64 8.09
N ASP A 100 -2.33 15.19 8.33
CA ASP A 100 -1.65 16.09 7.41
C ASP A 100 -1.13 15.35 6.16
N MET A 101 -0.54 14.17 6.39
CA MET A 101 0.11 13.37 5.35
C MET A 101 -0.91 12.70 4.41
N VAL A 102 -2.03 12.18 4.94
CA VAL A 102 -2.96 11.34 4.17
C VAL A 102 -4.29 12.04 3.97
N GLU A 103 -4.67 12.22 2.72
CA GLU A 103 -5.99 12.66 2.31
C GLU A 103 -6.77 11.48 1.75
N PHE A 104 -7.78 10.99 2.48
CA PHE A 104 -8.69 9.95 2.01
C PHE A 104 -9.79 10.56 1.15
N ILE A 105 -9.94 10.05 -0.07
CA ILE A 105 -10.86 10.54 -1.10
C ILE A 105 -11.78 9.40 -1.50
N ASP A 106 -13.09 9.54 -1.30
CA ASP A 106 -14.11 8.55 -1.65
C ASP A 106 -15.17 9.10 -2.62
N GLU A 107 -15.05 10.36 -3.02
CA GLU A 107 -15.95 11.01 -3.99
C GLU A 107 -15.50 10.73 -5.44
N ASP A 108 -14.21 10.85 -5.72
CA ASP A 108 -13.62 10.69 -7.05
C ASP A 108 -13.35 9.20 -7.33
N LYS A 109 -14.34 8.52 -7.96
CA LYS A 109 -14.28 7.06 -8.15
C LYS A 109 -13.98 6.61 -9.58
N ASN A 110 -13.90 7.51 -10.54
CA ASN A 110 -13.58 7.19 -11.94
C ASN A 110 -12.21 7.72 -12.34
N PRO A 111 -11.60 7.19 -13.42
CA PRO A 111 -10.25 7.57 -13.86
C PRO A 111 -10.08 9.06 -14.09
N THR A 112 -11.06 9.73 -14.71
CA THR A 112 -10.98 11.15 -15.02
C THR A 112 -11.03 12.00 -13.75
N GLY A 113 -11.91 11.68 -12.78
CA GLY A 113 -11.99 12.36 -11.49
C GLY A 113 -10.69 12.22 -10.70
N ILE A 114 -10.17 10.99 -10.59
CA ILE A 114 -8.88 10.70 -9.93
C ILE A 114 -7.75 11.52 -10.56
N ASN A 115 -7.63 11.49 -11.89
CA ASN A 115 -6.60 12.26 -12.60
C ASN A 115 -6.75 13.77 -12.37
N LYS A 116 -7.98 14.28 -12.44
CA LYS A 116 -8.26 15.70 -12.19
C LYS A 116 -7.84 16.11 -10.78
N ARG A 117 -8.25 15.37 -9.75
CA ARG A 117 -7.88 15.65 -8.35
C ARG A 117 -6.36 15.70 -8.15
N CYS A 118 -5.63 14.73 -8.72
CA CYS A 118 -4.17 14.71 -8.66
C CYS A 118 -3.54 15.92 -9.38
N ARG A 119 -4.07 16.30 -10.54
CA ARG A 119 -3.58 17.47 -11.28
C ARG A 119 -3.87 18.77 -10.54
N ASP A 120 -5.07 18.92 -10.01
CA ASP A 120 -5.47 20.12 -9.25
C ASP A 120 -4.58 20.27 -8.00
N TYR A 121 -4.31 19.19 -7.27
CA TYR A 121 -3.36 19.22 -6.16
C TYR A 121 -1.96 19.63 -6.63
N ALA A 122 -1.44 19.02 -7.70
CA ALA A 122 -0.11 19.38 -8.19
C ALA A 122 -0.02 20.85 -8.62
N LEU A 123 -1.03 21.37 -9.34
CA LEU A 123 -1.03 22.73 -9.83
C LEU A 123 -1.25 23.79 -8.73
N SER A 124 -1.82 23.38 -7.59
CA SER A 124 -1.91 24.26 -6.41
C SER A 124 -0.64 24.25 -5.54
N HIS A 125 0.33 23.36 -5.84
CA HIS A 125 1.60 23.20 -5.12
C HIS A 125 2.80 23.18 -6.07
N GLY A 126 2.70 23.92 -7.15
CA GLY A 126 3.75 24.04 -8.16
C GLY A 126 3.20 24.50 -9.52
N HIS A 127 4.05 24.49 -10.52
CA HIS A 127 3.66 24.98 -11.84
C HIS A 127 4.24 24.13 -12.98
N LEU A 128 3.54 24.13 -14.13
CA LEU A 128 4.04 23.53 -15.36
C LEU A 128 5.04 24.48 -16.03
N ASN A 129 6.13 23.90 -16.52
CA ASN A 129 7.10 24.59 -17.33
C ASN A 129 6.74 24.47 -18.80
N PHE A 130 6.96 25.54 -19.57
CA PHE A 130 6.64 25.59 -20.97
C PHE A 130 7.88 26.00 -21.78
N LYS A 131 8.01 25.41 -22.99
CA LYS A 131 8.98 25.87 -23.99
C LYS A 131 8.25 26.24 -25.27
N GLU A 132 8.84 27.17 -26.01
CA GLU A 132 8.35 27.53 -27.37
C GLU A 132 8.94 26.56 -28.39
N VAL A 133 8.07 26.02 -29.23
CA VAL A 133 8.46 25.19 -30.38
C VAL A 133 7.92 25.81 -31.66
N GLU A 134 8.67 25.71 -32.73
CA GLU A 134 8.22 26.11 -34.04
C GLU A 134 7.40 24.95 -34.66
N VAL A 135 6.19 25.28 -35.06
CA VAL A 135 5.28 24.35 -35.74
C VAL A 135 5.07 24.86 -37.17
N VAL A 136 5.37 23.99 -38.15
CA VAL A 136 5.11 24.29 -39.56
C VAL A 136 3.74 23.73 -39.89
N ASP A 137 2.85 24.60 -40.37
CA ASP A 137 1.55 24.16 -40.88
C ASP A 137 1.76 23.33 -42.15
N SER A 138 1.22 22.11 -42.14
CA SER A 138 1.36 21.17 -43.25
C SER A 138 0.58 21.57 -44.50
N LEU A 139 -0.35 22.50 -44.38
CA LEU A 139 -1.20 22.94 -45.49
C LEU A 139 -0.64 24.15 -46.22
N ASP A 140 -0.09 25.13 -45.53
CA ASP A 140 0.37 26.39 -46.12
C ASP A 140 1.85 26.70 -45.87
N GLY A 141 2.58 25.82 -45.15
CA GLY A 141 4.00 25.98 -44.85
C GLY A 141 4.35 27.11 -43.88
N LYS A 142 3.36 27.75 -43.26
CA LYS A 142 3.62 28.84 -42.31
C LYS A 142 4.20 28.32 -41.02
N VAL A 143 5.25 29.00 -40.55
CA VAL A 143 5.88 28.73 -39.26
C VAL A 143 5.16 29.55 -38.20
N SER A 144 4.66 28.88 -37.18
CA SER A 144 4.08 29.49 -35.97
C SER A 144 4.78 29.01 -34.72
N LYS A 145 4.87 29.88 -33.69
CA LYS A 145 5.40 29.50 -32.39
C LYS A 145 4.26 29.04 -31.48
N MET A 146 4.41 27.86 -30.91
CA MET A 146 3.45 27.29 -29.97
C MET A 146 4.14 27.01 -28.63
N LYS A 147 3.47 27.37 -27.52
CA LYS A 147 3.90 26.97 -26.18
C LYS A 147 3.44 25.56 -25.89
N VAL A 148 4.39 24.68 -25.64
CA VAL A 148 4.16 23.30 -25.23
C VAL A 148 4.79 23.04 -23.86
N VAL A 149 4.26 22.06 -23.12
CA VAL A 149 4.88 21.69 -21.84
C VAL A 149 6.30 21.20 -22.12
N ASP A 150 7.27 21.67 -21.35
CA ASP A 150 8.66 21.25 -21.49
C ASP A 150 8.82 19.77 -21.15
N SER A 151 9.18 18.95 -22.14
CA SER A 151 9.35 17.51 -21.97
C SER A 151 10.49 17.13 -21.03
N ASP A 152 11.49 17.99 -20.89
CA ASP A 152 12.71 17.69 -20.14
C ASP A 152 12.53 18.04 -18.64
N ASN A 153 11.78 19.11 -18.36
CA ASN A 153 11.37 19.49 -17.02
C ASN A 153 9.91 19.97 -17.01
N PRO A 154 8.94 19.05 -17.06
CA PRO A 154 7.54 19.41 -17.28
C PRO A 154 6.88 20.13 -16.11
N TYR A 155 7.41 19.98 -14.89
CA TYR A 155 6.80 20.50 -13.67
C TYR A 155 7.85 20.83 -12.61
N THR A 156 7.68 21.98 -11.97
CA THR A 156 8.46 22.42 -10.81
C THR A 156 7.56 22.47 -9.60
N PRO A 157 7.76 21.64 -8.56
CA PRO A 157 7.04 21.74 -7.30
C PRO A 157 7.49 22.95 -6.50
N ASP A 158 6.59 23.57 -5.72
CA ASP A 158 6.94 24.63 -4.78
C ASP A 158 7.85 24.14 -3.67
N ASP A 159 7.68 22.88 -3.25
CA ASP A 159 8.56 22.19 -2.32
C ASP A 159 9.20 20.97 -3.01
N PRO A 160 10.51 21.00 -3.31
CA PRO A 160 11.20 19.89 -3.95
C PRO A 160 11.38 18.66 -3.05
N GLU A 161 11.25 18.81 -1.73
CA GLU A 161 11.37 17.74 -0.74
C GLU A 161 10.05 17.04 -0.45
N GLU A 162 8.93 17.47 -1.09
CA GLU A 162 7.64 16.81 -0.96
C GLU A 162 7.54 15.59 -1.88
N TYR A 163 7.43 14.41 -1.26
CA TYR A 163 7.12 13.15 -1.95
C TYR A 163 5.61 12.97 -2.06
N ARG A 164 5.10 12.92 -3.29
CA ARG A 164 3.67 12.78 -3.57
C ARG A 164 3.34 11.37 -4.00
N ILE A 165 2.44 10.73 -3.25
CA ILE A 165 2.01 9.37 -3.49
C ILE A 165 0.51 9.39 -3.80
N VAL A 166 0.12 8.72 -4.87
CA VAL A 166 -1.29 8.43 -5.20
C VAL A 166 -1.52 6.95 -4.96
N VAL A 167 -2.49 6.62 -4.14
CA VAL A 167 -2.93 5.23 -3.93
C VAL A 167 -4.36 5.08 -4.41
N VAL A 168 -4.63 4.09 -5.26
CA VAL A 168 -5.98 3.71 -5.68
C VAL A 168 -6.29 2.31 -5.15
N ASP A 169 -7.21 2.23 -4.18
CA ASP A 169 -7.60 1.00 -3.47
C ASP A 169 -9.11 0.74 -3.65
N ASN A 170 -9.51 -0.15 -4.56
CA ASN A 170 -8.75 -0.89 -5.53
C ASN A 170 -9.31 -0.67 -6.95
N ALA A 171 -8.53 -1.03 -7.98
CA ALA A 171 -8.88 -0.84 -9.38
C ALA A 171 -10.20 -1.53 -9.79
N SER A 172 -10.57 -2.65 -9.14
CA SER A 172 -11.79 -3.39 -9.45
C SER A 172 -13.08 -2.63 -9.09
N ASN A 173 -12.98 -1.64 -8.20
CA ASN A 173 -14.11 -0.83 -7.71
C ASN A 173 -14.20 0.55 -8.38
N LEU A 174 -13.42 0.80 -9.43
CA LEU A 174 -13.55 2.02 -10.22
C LEU A 174 -14.96 2.17 -10.81
N ALA A 175 -15.55 3.34 -10.64
CA ALA A 175 -16.78 3.70 -11.32
C ALA A 175 -16.56 3.78 -12.83
N LEU A 176 -17.42 3.15 -13.59
CA LEU A 176 -17.32 3.12 -15.05
C LEU A 176 -17.63 4.49 -15.64
N GLU A 177 -16.82 4.90 -16.59
CA GLU A 177 -17.11 6.06 -17.42
C GLU A 177 -18.03 5.67 -18.57
N SER A 178 -18.82 6.65 -19.04
CA SER A 178 -19.81 6.41 -20.09
C SER A 178 -19.19 5.77 -21.33
N GLY A 179 -19.78 4.66 -21.79
CA GLY A 179 -19.36 3.92 -22.97
C GLY A 179 -18.11 3.04 -22.79
N MET A 180 -17.52 2.98 -21.58
CA MET A 180 -16.32 2.18 -21.30
C MET A 180 -16.64 0.85 -20.61
N LYS A 181 -15.91 -0.19 -20.99
CA LYS A 181 -15.85 -1.45 -20.24
C LYS A 181 -14.86 -1.33 -19.09
N LYS A 182 -14.99 -2.21 -18.10
CA LYS A 182 -14.13 -2.23 -16.90
C LYS A 182 -12.63 -2.26 -17.25
N ILE A 183 -12.24 -3.09 -18.22
CA ILE A 183 -10.84 -3.20 -18.67
C ILE A 183 -10.35 -1.86 -19.25
N GLU A 184 -11.14 -1.22 -20.09
CA GLU A 184 -10.81 0.06 -20.72
C GLU A 184 -10.68 1.18 -19.67
N ASN A 185 -11.53 1.13 -18.66
CA ASN A 185 -11.54 2.08 -17.56
C ASN A 185 -10.25 1.96 -16.70
N ILE A 186 -9.84 0.72 -16.39
CA ILE A 186 -8.59 0.47 -15.65
C ILE A 186 -7.36 0.86 -16.51
N ASP A 187 -7.37 0.52 -17.80
CA ASP A 187 -6.29 0.89 -18.74
C ASP A 187 -6.16 2.42 -18.86
N LYS A 188 -7.28 3.15 -18.92
CA LYS A 188 -7.29 4.60 -18.89
C LYS A 188 -6.65 5.17 -17.62
N LEU A 189 -6.98 4.60 -16.45
CA LEU A 189 -6.37 5.01 -15.19
C LEU A 189 -4.86 4.74 -15.18
N ALA A 190 -4.42 3.58 -15.69
CA ALA A 190 -3.00 3.25 -15.79
C ALA A 190 -2.23 4.27 -16.66
N LYS A 191 -2.80 4.66 -17.80
CA LYS A 191 -2.24 5.71 -18.68
C LYS A 191 -2.17 7.07 -17.98
N TYR A 192 -3.20 7.44 -17.22
CA TYR A 192 -3.14 8.64 -16.37
C TYR A 192 -2.04 8.52 -15.31
N GLY A 193 -1.85 7.34 -14.70
CA GLY A 193 -0.76 7.08 -13.76
C GLY A 193 0.62 7.35 -14.36
N ILE A 194 0.85 6.96 -15.63
CA ILE A 194 2.08 7.28 -16.36
C ILE A 194 2.24 8.80 -16.52
N THR A 195 1.19 9.49 -16.90
CA THR A 195 1.21 10.96 -17.06
C THR A 195 1.49 11.67 -15.74
N LEU A 196 0.80 11.27 -14.66
CA LEU A 196 1.01 11.80 -13.31
C LEU A 196 2.46 11.59 -12.84
N ARG A 197 3.01 10.39 -13.08
CA ARG A 197 4.40 10.06 -12.76
C ARG A 197 5.40 10.90 -13.55
N ASN A 198 5.25 10.95 -14.88
CA ASN A 198 6.24 11.54 -15.77
C ASN A 198 6.18 13.07 -15.77
N GLN A 199 4.97 13.63 -15.77
CA GLN A 199 4.77 15.08 -15.87
C GLN A 199 4.68 15.77 -14.51
N LEU A 200 4.06 15.15 -13.50
CA LEU A 200 3.78 15.79 -12.21
C LEU A 200 4.55 15.17 -11.03
N LYS A 201 5.50 14.28 -11.31
CA LYS A 201 6.42 13.67 -10.34
C LYS A 201 5.75 12.88 -9.21
N TYR A 202 4.58 12.27 -9.47
CA TYR A 202 3.94 11.38 -8.51
C TYR A 202 4.56 9.97 -8.45
N ILE A 203 4.48 9.35 -7.28
CA ILE A 203 4.54 7.89 -7.14
C ILE A 203 3.11 7.39 -7.25
N PHE A 204 2.78 6.66 -8.31
CA PHE A 204 1.42 6.16 -8.56
C PHE A 204 1.32 4.69 -8.18
N VAL A 205 0.41 4.37 -7.26
CA VAL A 205 0.21 3.03 -6.70
C VAL A 205 -1.19 2.55 -7.01
N LEU A 206 -1.29 1.42 -7.70
CA LEU A 206 -2.54 0.78 -8.05
C LEU A 206 -2.66 -0.56 -7.33
N ILE A 207 -3.66 -0.70 -6.46
CA ILE A 207 -4.00 -1.98 -5.85
C ILE A 207 -4.95 -2.74 -6.77
N GLN A 208 -4.59 -3.98 -7.10
CA GLN A 208 -5.38 -4.82 -7.99
C GLN A 208 -5.50 -6.24 -7.42
N HIS A 209 -6.71 -6.80 -7.44
CA HIS A 209 -6.92 -8.17 -7.00
C HIS A 209 -6.49 -9.20 -8.05
N GLN A 210 -6.23 -10.42 -7.58
CA GLN A 210 -6.04 -11.57 -8.46
C GLN A 210 -7.40 -12.06 -8.98
N ALA A 211 -7.45 -12.53 -10.23
CA ALA A 211 -8.66 -13.08 -10.81
C ALA A 211 -9.09 -14.35 -10.06
N GLN A 212 -10.38 -14.47 -9.73
CA GLN A 212 -10.93 -15.68 -9.09
C GLN A 212 -10.66 -16.93 -9.93
N ALA A 213 -10.69 -16.83 -11.26
CA ALA A 213 -10.36 -17.94 -12.16
C ALA A 213 -8.94 -18.50 -11.94
N GLN A 214 -7.99 -17.67 -11.51
CA GLN A 214 -6.64 -18.11 -11.17
C GLN A 214 -6.58 -18.88 -9.85
N GLU A 215 -7.58 -18.72 -8.98
CA GLU A 215 -7.70 -19.44 -7.71
C GLU A 215 -8.43 -20.79 -7.87
N GLY A 216 -8.81 -21.18 -9.11
CA GLY A 216 -9.52 -22.41 -9.41
C GLY A 216 -8.74 -23.68 -9.00
N VAL A 217 -9.47 -24.76 -8.73
CA VAL A 217 -8.94 -26.05 -8.22
C VAL A 217 -7.83 -26.62 -9.15
N GLU A 218 -7.94 -26.42 -10.47
CA GLU A 218 -6.92 -26.88 -11.42
C GLU A 218 -5.60 -26.12 -11.23
N ASN A 219 -5.64 -24.82 -11.07
CA ASN A 219 -4.44 -24.01 -10.83
C ASN A 219 -3.83 -24.33 -9.47
N GLN A 220 -4.67 -24.64 -8.46
CA GLN A 220 -4.19 -25.12 -7.15
C GLN A 220 -3.43 -26.42 -7.29
N LYS A 221 -3.98 -27.41 -8.01
CA LYS A 221 -3.32 -28.71 -8.26
C LYS A 221 -2.02 -28.57 -9.03
N LEU A 222 -1.92 -27.60 -9.93
CA LEU A 222 -0.73 -27.33 -10.75
C LEU A 222 0.28 -26.37 -10.08
N ASN A 223 0.09 -26.00 -8.83
CA ASN A 223 0.88 -24.96 -8.12
C ASN A 223 1.00 -23.62 -8.88
N LYS A 224 0.00 -23.28 -9.71
CA LYS A 224 -0.03 -22.04 -10.51
C LYS A 224 -0.79 -20.88 -9.84
N ILE A 225 -1.01 -20.97 -8.53
CA ILE A 225 -1.72 -19.94 -7.74
C ILE A 225 -0.82 -18.82 -7.23
N LYS A 226 0.50 -18.92 -7.47
CA LYS A 226 1.44 -17.82 -7.17
C LYS A 226 1.04 -16.54 -7.90
N PRO A 227 1.25 -15.37 -7.32
CA PRO A 227 1.11 -14.11 -8.05
C PRO A 227 1.97 -14.13 -9.32
N SER A 228 1.37 -13.82 -10.46
CA SER A 228 2.06 -13.77 -11.75
C SER A 228 1.49 -12.64 -12.61
N SER A 229 2.24 -12.10 -13.59
CA SER A 229 1.75 -11.04 -14.48
C SER A 229 0.46 -11.44 -15.20
N ASP A 230 0.28 -12.73 -15.49
CA ASP A 230 -0.92 -13.27 -16.14
C ASP A 230 -2.14 -13.41 -15.23
N GLY A 231 -1.95 -13.40 -13.91
CA GLY A 231 -3.00 -13.64 -12.92
C GLY A 231 -3.78 -12.40 -12.48
N LEU A 232 -3.59 -11.22 -13.11
CA LEU A 232 -4.34 -10.01 -12.75
C LEU A 232 -5.82 -10.15 -13.11
N ALA A 233 -6.68 -9.81 -12.15
CA ALA A 233 -8.09 -9.58 -12.41
C ALA A 233 -8.24 -8.33 -13.29
N ASP A 234 -9.23 -8.38 -14.16
CA ASP A 234 -9.77 -7.24 -14.89
C ASP A 234 -8.85 -6.60 -15.94
N CYS A 235 -7.54 -6.42 -15.71
CA CYS A 235 -6.67 -5.76 -16.68
C CYS A 235 -5.21 -6.21 -16.55
N LYS A 236 -4.69 -6.89 -17.59
CA LYS A 236 -3.29 -7.33 -17.63
C LYS A 236 -2.33 -6.24 -18.11
N THR A 237 -2.83 -5.19 -18.74
CA THR A 237 -1.99 -4.13 -19.31
C THR A 237 -1.37 -3.24 -18.25
N THR A 238 -1.93 -3.20 -17.04
CA THR A 238 -1.41 -2.40 -15.92
C THR A 238 0.02 -2.78 -15.54
N THR A 239 0.42 -4.05 -15.69
CA THR A 239 1.80 -4.49 -15.43
C THR A 239 2.78 -3.92 -16.44
N ARG A 240 2.35 -3.76 -17.71
CA ARG A 240 3.19 -3.19 -18.76
C ARG A 240 3.55 -1.73 -18.48
N ASP A 241 2.73 -1.02 -17.73
CA ASP A 241 2.90 0.39 -17.44
C ASP A 241 3.57 0.64 -16.08
N ALA A 242 3.68 -0.41 -15.26
CA ALA A 242 4.30 -0.37 -13.95
C ALA A 242 5.84 -0.42 -14.03
N ASN A 243 6.52 0.22 -13.09
CA ASN A 243 7.95 0.03 -12.85
C ASN A 243 8.18 -1.18 -11.93
N PHE A 244 7.29 -1.36 -10.94
CA PHE A 244 7.30 -2.48 -10.01
C PHE A 244 5.95 -3.15 -9.95
N VAL A 245 5.96 -4.48 -9.94
CA VAL A 245 4.78 -5.28 -9.63
C VAL A 245 5.11 -6.14 -8.41
N LEU A 246 4.39 -5.88 -7.31
CA LEU A 246 4.53 -6.60 -6.05
C LEU A 246 3.36 -7.56 -5.88
N GLY A 247 3.64 -8.81 -5.57
CA GLY A 247 2.65 -9.83 -5.23
C GLY A 247 2.72 -10.21 -3.77
N LEU A 248 1.56 -10.27 -3.10
CA LEU A 248 1.46 -10.80 -1.74
C LEU A 248 0.74 -12.14 -1.76
N TYR A 249 1.44 -13.20 -1.42
CA TYR A 249 0.93 -14.57 -1.44
C TYR A 249 0.64 -15.10 -0.04
N SER A 250 -0.47 -15.84 0.10
CA SER A 250 -0.87 -16.51 1.34
C SER A 250 -1.01 -18.00 1.11
N PRO A 251 0.00 -18.82 1.32
CA PRO A 251 -0.08 -20.28 1.13
C PRO A 251 -1.11 -20.94 2.05
N TYR A 252 -1.34 -20.38 3.24
CA TYR A 252 -2.37 -20.85 4.17
C TYR A 252 -3.77 -20.82 3.59
N LYS A 253 -4.10 -19.79 2.79
CA LYS A 253 -5.42 -19.66 2.10
C LYS A 253 -5.71 -20.86 1.22
N TYR A 254 -4.68 -21.51 0.67
CA TYR A 254 -4.77 -22.62 -0.26
C TYR A 254 -4.45 -23.98 0.38
N GLY A 255 -4.37 -24.03 1.70
CA GLY A 255 -4.16 -25.27 2.44
C GLY A 255 -2.80 -25.91 2.26
N LEU A 256 -1.79 -25.15 1.81
CA LEU A 256 -0.43 -25.66 1.70
C LEU A 256 0.14 -25.91 3.10
N ARG A 257 0.83 -27.05 3.25
CA ARG A 257 1.49 -27.41 4.51
C ARG A 257 2.90 -26.83 4.63
N GLU A 258 3.57 -26.72 3.49
CA GLU A 258 4.93 -26.20 3.39
C GLU A 258 5.04 -25.27 2.18
N TYR A 259 5.85 -24.21 2.30
CA TYR A 259 6.16 -23.28 1.23
C TYR A 259 7.48 -22.57 1.51
N GLU A 260 8.42 -22.57 0.52
CA GLU A 260 9.75 -21.93 0.63
C GLU A 260 10.51 -22.33 1.91
N GLY A 261 10.38 -23.61 2.33
CA GLY A 261 11.04 -24.15 3.52
C GLY A 261 10.36 -23.80 4.86
N TYR A 262 9.19 -23.14 4.85
CA TYR A 262 8.42 -22.80 6.05
C TYR A 262 7.27 -23.77 6.27
N ASP A 263 7.09 -24.24 7.51
CA ASP A 263 5.92 -25.00 7.93
C ASP A 263 4.71 -24.08 8.11
N ILE A 264 3.88 -24.01 7.08
CA ILE A 264 2.71 -23.12 7.04
C ILE A 264 1.67 -23.47 8.11
N THR A 265 1.64 -24.75 8.55
CA THR A 265 0.67 -25.19 9.56
C THR A 265 0.94 -24.55 10.93
N LYS A 266 2.21 -24.30 11.28
CA LYS A 266 2.59 -23.60 12.51
C LYS A 266 2.26 -22.13 12.49
N PHE A 267 2.40 -21.48 11.34
CA PHE A 267 2.07 -20.05 11.18
C PHE A 267 0.57 -19.81 11.07
N GLY A 268 -0.18 -20.73 10.44
CA GLY A 268 -1.58 -20.52 10.09
C GLY A 268 -1.73 -19.28 9.18
N ASN A 269 -2.68 -18.41 9.49
CA ASN A 269 -2.93 -17.18 8.68
C ASN A 269 -1.93 -16.03 8.97
N HIS A 270 -0.89 -16.27 9.77
CA HIS A 270 0.10 -15.27 10.16
C HIS A 270 1.35 -15.23 9.27
N ILE A 271 1.34 -15.88 8.11
CA ILE A 271 2.46 -15.84 7.16
C ILE A 271 2.00 -15.31 5.79
N ARG A 272 2.84 -14.48 5.20
CA ARG A 272 2.71 -13.97 3.84
C ARG A 272 4.07 -14.01 3.15
N PHE A 273 4.05 -14.10 1.84
CA PHE A 273 5.24 -14.00 1.00
C PHE A 273 5.06 -12.84 0.04
N MET A 274 5.92 -11.85 0.15
CA MET A 274 5.99 -10.74 -0.79
C MET A 274 6.99 -11.09 -1.88
N GLU A 275 6.57 -11.00 -3.12
CA GLU A 275 7.34 -11.33 -4.31
C GLU A 275 7.41 -10.11 -5.23
N VAL A 276 8.60 -9.80 -5.74
CA VAL A 276 8.78 -8.83 -6.81
C VAL A 276 8.55 -9.55 -8.14
N ILE A 277 7.36 -9.40 -8.70
CA ILE A 277 6.94 -10.07 -9.93
C ILE A 277 7.62 -9.43 -11.15
N GLU A 278 7.66 -8.10 -11.18
CA GLU A 278 8.34 -7.31 -12.22
C GLU A 278 9.09 -6.14 -11.59
N ASP A 279 10.31 -5.95 -12.04
CA ASP A 279 11.13 -4.77 -11.78
C ASP A 279 11.80 -4.37 -13.08
N ARG A 280 11.42 -3.23 -13.63
CA ARG A 280 11.94 -2.76 -14.92
C ARG A 280 13.33 -2.16 -14.84
N ASP A 281 13.75 -1.71 -13.65
CA ASP A 281 15.03 -1.05 -13.52
C ASP A 281 16.17 -2.04 -13.30
N TYR A 282 15.90 -3.14 -12.57
CA TYR A 282 16.94 -4.11 -12.18
C TYR A 282 16.65 -5.54 -12.66
N GLY A 283 15.51 -5.75 -13.30
CA GLY A 283 15.02 -7.08 -13.66
C GLY A 283 14.36 -7.82 -12.49
N ALA A 284 13.44 -8.74 -12.81
CA ALA A 284 12.79 -9.56 -11.79
C ALA A 284 13.79 -10.61 -11.28
N ASN A 285 14.14 -10.53 -10.01
CA ASN A 285 15.16 -11.40 -9.39
C ASN A 285 14.55 -12.61 -8.68
N ASN A 286 13.25 -12.87 -8.82
CA ASN A 286 12.51 -13.90 -8.07
C ASN A 286 12.73 -13.84 -6.55
N ASN A 287 12.99 -12.64 -6.04
CA ASN A 287 13.21 -12.41 -4.62
C ASN A 287 11.88 -12.49 -3.87
N ILE A 288 11.82 -13.47 -2.98
CA ILE A 288 10.68 -13.70 -2.10
C ILE A 288 11.07 -13.24 -0.70
N CYS A 289 10.27 -12.33 -0.13
CA CYS A 289 10.41 -11.92 1.26
C CYS A 289 9.31 -12.56 2.11
N PRO A 290 9.66 -13.52 3.00
CA PRO A 290 8.71 -14.11 3.92
C PRO A 290 8.39 -13.13 5.05
N LEU A 291 7.09 -12.92 5.30
CA LEU A 291 6.60 -11.93 6.25
C LEU A 291 5.69 -12.58 7.30
N PHE A 292 5.94 -12.29 8.57
CA PHE A 292 4.91 -12.39 9.58
C PHE A 292 3.82 -11.36 9.29
N PHE A 293 2.56 -11.72 9.54
CA PHE A 293 1.40 -10.86 9.34
C PHE A 293 0.43 -10.95 10.52
N ASP A 294 0.09 -9.81 11.12
CA ASP A 294 -1.06 -9.69 12.03
C ASP A 294 -2.13 -8.78 11.40
N GLY A 295 -3.19 -9.41 10.93
CA GLY A 295 -4.28 -8.71 10.24
C GLY A 295 -5.14 -7.84 11.14
N ALA A 296 -5.12 -8.04 12.46
CA ALA A 296 -5.89 -7.21 13.40
C ALA A 296 -5.33 -5.78 13.50
N VAL A 297 -4.02 -5.64 13.37
CA VAL A 297 -3.29 -4.38 13.57
C VAL A 297 -2.49 -3.97 12.33
N SER A 298 -2.74 -4.60 11.18
CA SER A 298 -2.05 -4.34 9.90
C SER A 298 -0.53 -4.32 10.06
N ALA A 299 0.03 -5.23 10.87
CA ALA A 299 1.45 -5.32 11.12
C ALA A 299 2.10 -6.39 10.25
N PHE A 300 3.26 -6.05 9.70
CA PHE A 300 4.12 -6.95 8.96
C PHE A 300 5.54 -6.90 9.51
N ALA A 301 6.25 -8.01 9.41
CA ALA A 301 7.67 -8.08 9.76
C ALA A 301 8.34 -9.20 8.99
N GLU A 302 9.58 -9.01 8.57
CA GLU A 302 10.36 -10.04 7.92
C GLU A 302 10.58 -11.23 8.86
N LEU A 303 10.35 -12.44 8.37
CA LEU A 303 10.57 -13.67 9.14
C LEU A 303 12.05 -14.05 9.17
N PRO A 304 12.49 -14.74 10.24
CA PRO A 304 13.77 -15.45 10.24
C PRO A 304 13.84 -16.43 9.07
N ARG A 305 15.06 -16.75 8.61
CA ARG A 305 15.25 -17.74 7.55
C ARG A 305 14.74 -19.14 7.98
N PRO A 306 14.41 -20.03 7.02
CA PRO A 306 13.87 -21.36 7.35
C PRO A 306 14.81 -22.22 8.21
N ASP A 307 16.11 -21.99 8.12
CA ASP A 307 17.16 -22.67 8.88
C ASP A 307 17.41 -22.06 10.28
N ASP A 308 16.95 -20.84 10.55
CA ASP A 308 17.00 -20.19 11.87
C ASP A 308 15.91 -20.73 12.80
N ARG A 309 16.14 -21.93 13.36
CA ARG A 309 15.17 -22.60 14.23
C ARG A 309 14.84 -21.80 15.48
N GLU A 310 15.83 -21.13 16.09
CA GLU A 310 15.62 -20.34 17.30
C GLU A 310 14.75 -19.10 17.02
N GLY A 311 15.02 -18.39 15.92
CA GLY A 311 14.22 -17.27 15.48
C GLY A 311 12.79 -17.68 15.17
N LEU A 312 12.60 -18.78 14.44
CA LEU A 312 11.28 -19.32 14.13
C LEU A 312 10.49 -19.75 15.36
N GLU A 313 11.15 -20.40 16.34
CA GLU A 313 10.49 -20.80 17.60
C GLU A 313 9.95 -19.59 18.36
N LYS A 314 10.68 -18.49 18.40
CA LYS A 314 10.20 -17.22 19.01
C LYS A 314 8.94 -16.71 18.31
N VAL A 315 8.89 -16.80 16.97
CA VAL A 315 7.69 -16.40 16.20
C VAL A 315 6.52 -17.32 16.46
N TYR A 316 6.73 -18.64 16.51
CA TYR A 316 5.67 -19.61 16.81
C TYR A 316 5.10 -19.40 18.21
N ASN A 317 5.95 -19.18 19.21
CA ASN A 317 5.53 -18.89 20.56
C ASN A 317 4.70 -17.59 20.61
N TYR A 318 5.11 -16.55 19.89
CA TYR A 318 4.34 -15.32 19.77
C TYR A 318 2.96 -15.59 19.16
N ILE A 319 2.86 -16.34 18.05
CA ILE A 319 1.59 -16.71 17.42
C ILE A 319 0.66 -17.46 18.38
N GLN A 320 1.22 -18.34 19.23
CA GLN A 320 0.40 -19.04 20.23
C GLN A 320 -0.22 -18.08 21.26
N THR A 321 0.50 -17.00 21.63
CA THR A 321 -0.03 -16.00 22.54
C THR A 321 -1.20 -15.21 21.91
N LEU A 322 -1.20 -15.03 20.57
CA LEU A 322 -2.29 -14.35 19.86
C LEU A 322 -3.61 -15.14 19.89
N LYS A 323 -3.53 -16.47 20.10
CA LYS A 323 -4.69 -17.35 20.14
C LYS A 323 -5.34 -17.44 21.51
N GLN A 324 -4.66 -16.98 22.57
CA GLN A 324 -5.18 -17.05 23.94
C GLN A 324 -6.12 -15.85 24.22
N PRO A 325 -7.22 -16.05 24.93
CA PRO A 325 -8.08 -14.95 25.35
C PRO A 325 -7.31 -13.98 26.25
N LYS A 326 -7.47 -12.69 26.02
CA LYS A 326 -6.75 -11.61 26.74
C LYS A 326 -6.95 -11.70 28.26
N LYS A 327 -5.92 -12.10 28.98
CA LYS A 327 -5.75 -11.72 30.40
C LYS A 327 -4.79 -10.54 30.41
N GLY A 328 -5.18 -9.44 31.05
CA GLY A 328 -4.54 -8.12 31.04
C GLY A 328 -3.00 -8.12 30.84
N ASN A 329 -2.52 -7.41 29.87
CA ASN A 329 -1.17 -7.57 29.34
C ASN A 329 -0.28 -6.35 29.53
N SER A 330 0.52 -6.35 30.61
CA SER A 330 1.70 -5.47 30.70
C SER A 330 3.02 -6.14 30.28
N PHE A 331 3.02 -7.46 29.97
CA PHE A 331 4.25 -8.24 29.77
C PHE A 331 4.76 -8.31 28.32
N PHE A 332 3.97 -7.93 27.31
CA PHE A 332 4.24 -8.24 25.91
C PHE A 332 5.12 -7.27 25.12
N ILE A 333 5.31 -6.05 25.59
CA ILE A 333 6.04 -4.98 24.89
C ILE A 333 7.52 -5.31 24.67
N LYS A 334 8.13 -6.08 25.59
CA LYS A 334 9.57 -6.41 25.53
C LYS A 334 9.91 -7.45 24.45
N THR A 335 9.01 -8.41 24.19
CA THR A 335 9.29 -9.53 23.27
C THR A 335 9.28 -9.10 21.80
N ILE A 336 8.36 -8.22 21.42
CA ILE A 336 8.26 -7.71 20.03
C ILE A 336 9.44 -6.80 19.69
N LYS A 337 9.83 -5.89 20.62
CA LYS A 337 11.02 -5.05 20.43
C LYS A 337 12.31 -5.86 20.30
N LEU A 338 12.38 -7.06 20.89
CA LEU A 338 13.53 -7.96 20.78
C LEU A 338 13.57 -8.73 19.44
N LEU A 339 12.42 -9.10 18.89
CA LEU A 339 12.33 -9.78 17.59
C LEU A 339 12.77 -8.87 16.42
N PHE A 340 12.55 -7.55 16.54
CA PHE A 340 12.77 -6.58 15.47
C PHE A 340 13.99 -5.66 15.67
N LYS A 341 14.68 -5.73 16.82
CA LYS A 341 15.80 -4.82 17.16
C LYS A 341 17.15 -5.14 16.50
N LYS A 342 17.30 -6.23 15.75
CA LYS A 342 18.61 -6.69 15.24
C LYS A 342 19.11 -6.04 13.95
N LYS A 343 18.43 -5.05 13.39
CA LYS A 343 18.88 -4.39 12.13
C LYS A 343 19.20 -2.87 12.26
N GLU A 344 19.30 -2.32 13.46
CA GLU A 344 19.72 -0.91 13.62
C GLU A 344 21.25 -0.73 13.77
N ASN A 345 22.04 -1.80 13.74
CA ASN A 345 23.51 -1.76 13.81
C ASN A 345 24.12 -2.60 12.68
N GLY A 346 24.10 -2.07 11.46
CA GLY A 346 24.80 -2.63 10.30
C GLY A 346 24.77 -1.68 9.15
#